data_7ac510729a28bb17529563765e0add00
#
_entry.id   7ac510729a28bb17529563765e0add00
#
_cell.length_a   1.000
_cell.length_b   1.000
_cell.length_c   1.000
_cell.angle_alpha   90.00
_cell.angle_beta   90.00
_cell.angle_gamma   90.00
#
_symmetry.space_group_name_H-M   'P 1'
#
loop_
_entity.id
_entity.type
_entity.pdbx_description
1 polymer ?
#
loop_
_entity_poly.entity_id
_entity_poly.type
_entity_poly.pdbx_seq_one_letter_code
_entity_poly.pdbx_strand_id
1 'polypeptide(L)'
;MARAIMLQGTGSDVGKTVLVAGLCRAAKKRGLKVRPFKPQNMSNNAAVADIPGDNKAGGGEIGRAQWLQAIACGVAPSVHMNPVLLKPQTDVGAQVIVQGKVFGXXXXEARARDYQAMKGRLMDAVLDSWGKIGEGADLVIVEGAGSPAEINLRSRDIANMGFATRADVPVVLVGDIDRGGVIASVAGTHLILPEEDRRMIVGYLINKFRGDVSLFDDGIRSIEKFTGWRCFGVVPWLKAAARLPSEDSVVLERLASGETRALKVAVPVLGRIANFDDLDPLKAEPQVEVVFVPPGKPLPADAGLVVIPGSKSTIGDLLKFRENGWDRDLLAHRKRGGHVVGICGGFQMLGRTVRDPDGIEGSVIEAEGLGLLDVETVMEPEKTVRNVSARSVPFDLPLEGYEIHLGRTIGPDTLRPSAVINGVEDGAVSADGKVIGTYMHGLFGADGFRGRFLESLGIKGGGIDYRAEVERALDEVAAELETHLDCDAIFALAR
;
A
#
# COMPACT_ATOMS: atom_id res chain seq x y z
N MET A 1 14.65 -17.55 -19.84
CA MET A 1 13.91 -16.66 -18.94
C MET A 1 13.34 -17.46 -17.78
N ALA A 2 13.05 -16.80 -16.66
CA ALA A 2 12.34 -17.45 -15.55
C ALA A 2 10.95 -17.90 -16.03
N ARG A 3 10.47 -19.01 -15.51
CA ARG A 3 9.07 -19.42 -15.72
C ARG A 3 8.15 -18.43 -15.01
N ALA A 4 6.94 -18.23 -15.51
CA ALA A 4 6.03 -17.25 -14.92
C ALA A 4 4.58 -17.71 -14.92
N ILE A 5 3.82 -17.27 -13.93
CA ILE A 5 2.36 -17.46 -13.82
C ILE A 5 1.75 -16.19 -13.28
N MET A 6 0.56 -15.84 -13.77
CA MET A 6 -0.08 -14.58 -13.40
C MET A 6 -1.43 -14.80 -12.74
N LEU A 7 -1.73 -14.06 -11.66
CA LEU A 7 -3.06 -14.03 -11.06
C LEU A 7 -3.80 -12.77 -11.52
N GLN A 8 -4.97 -12.94 -12.14
CA GLN A 8 -5.87 -11.84 -12.48
C GLN A 8 -7.19 -12.05 -11.75
N GLY A 9 -7.89 -10.99 -11.40
CA GLY A 9 -9.12 -11.07 -10.62
C GLY A 9 -10.38 -10.85 -11.44
N THR A 10 -11.50 -11.43 -11.02
CA THR A 10 -12.80 -11.06 -11.59
C THR A 10 -13.21 -9.63 -11.23
N GLY A 11 -12.43 -8.96 -10.37
CA GLY A 11 -12.68 -7.58 -9.96
C GLY A 11 -11.54 -7.05 -9.10
N SER A 12 -11.72 -5.83 -8.58
CA SER A 12 -10.85 -5.27 -7.56
C SER A 12 -11.12 -5.94 -6.21
N ASP A 13 -10.15 -5.89 -5.31
CA ASP A 13 -10.23 -6.40 -3.93
C ASP A 13 -10.53 -7.90 -3.79
N VAL A 14 -10.38 -8.67 -4.85
CA VAL A 14 -10.61 -10.15 -4.77
C VAL A 14 -9.52 -10.87 -3.96
N GLY A 15 -8.49 -10.15 -3.50
CA GLY A 15 -7.42 -10.68 -2.65
C GLY A 15 -6.15 -11.11 -3.39
N LYS A 16 -5.96 -10.65 -4.64
CA LYS A 16 -4.77 -11.01 -5.46
C LYS A 16 -3.47 -10.80 -4.71
N THR A 17 -3.30 -9.67 -4.06
CA THR A 17 -2.04 -9.28 -3.40
C THR A 17 -1.62 -10.29 -2.34
N VAL A 18 -2.57 -10.70 -1.48
CA VAL A 18 -2.31 -11.69 -0.42
C VAL A 18 -2.04 -13.07 -1.03
N LEU A 19 -2.82 -13.45 -2.05
CA LEU A 19 -2.61 -14.73 -2.74
C LEU A 19 -1.23 -14.80 -3.41
N VAL A 20 -0.82 -13.72 -4.09
CA VAL A 20 0.52 -13.65 -4.72
C VAL A 20 1.60 -13.71 -3.65
N ALA A 21 1.45 -12.96 -2.54
CA ALA A 21 2.42 -13.00 -1.43
C ALA A 21 2.53 -14.42 -0.85
N GLY A 22 1.40 -15.09 -0.62
CA GLY A 22 1.37 -16.46 -0.10
C GLY A 22 1.99 -17.47 -1.07
N LEU A 23 1.66 -17.37 -2.36
CA LEU A 23 2.26 -18.25 -3.38
C LEU A 23 3.77 -17.99 -3.53
N CYS A 24 4.21 -16.74 -3.46
CA CYS A 24 5.64 -16.41 -3.44
C CYS A 24 6.33 -17.06 -2.22
N ARG A 25 5.71 -16.97 -1.04
CA ARG A 25 6.25 -17.59 0.18
C ARG A 25 6.27 -19.12 0.05
N ALA A 26 5.23 -19.75 -0.50
CA ALA A 26 5.16 -21.19 -0.73
C ALA A 26 6.27 -21.64 -1.72
N ALA A 27 6.44 -20.89 -2.81
CA ALA A 27 7.50 -21.18 -3.79
C ALA A 27 8.90 -21.04 -3.17
N LYS A 28 9.12 -20.00 -2.36
CA LYS A 28 10.38 -19.81 -1.63
C LYS A 28 10.65 -20.98 -0.69
N LYS A 29 9.63 -21.45 0.05
CA LYS A 29 9.78 -22.61 0.98
C LYS A 29 10.14 -23.90 0.24
N ARG A 30 9.78 -24.02 -1.03
CA ARG A 30 10.17 -25.14 -1.91
C ARG A 30 11.58 -24.97 -2.50
N GLY A 31 12.30 -23.92 -2.12
CA GLY A 31 13.69 -23.67 -2.56
C GLY A 31 13.80 -22.94 -3.89
N LEU A 32 12.69 -22.45 -4.46
CA LEU A 32 12.72 -21.69 -5.72
C LEU A 32 13.18 -20.24 -5.49
N LYS A 33 14.00 -19.75 -6.41
CA LYS A 33 14.33 -18.32 -6.48
C LYS A 33 13.15 -17.58 -7.12
N VAL A 34 12.21 -17.14 -6.30
CA VAL A 34 10.96 -16.51 -6.76
C VAL A 34 11.06 -15.00 -6.72
N ARG A 35 10.38 -14.33 -7.66
CA ARG A 35 10.25 -12.86 -7.70
C ARG A 35 8.78 -12.48 -7.91
N PRO A 36 8.30 -11.39 -7.28
CA PRO A 36 6.98 -10.88 -7.58
C PRO A 36 7.06 -9.86 -8.72
N PHE A 37 5.97 -9.69 -9.46
CA PHE A 37 5.88 -8.67 -10.50
C PHE A 37 4.45 -8.17 -10.61
N LYS A 38 4.27 -6.85 -10.69
CA LYS A 38 2.97 -6.23 -10.97
C LYS A 38 3.20 -5.15 -12.02
N PRO A 39 2.79 -5.38 -13.27
CA PRO A 39 3.10 -4.44 -14.38
C PRO A 39 2.66 -3.01 -14.09
N GLN A 40 1.44 -2.86 -13.55
CA GLN A 40 0.92 -1.55 -13.15
C GLN A 40 0.19 -1.68 -11.81
N ASN A 41 0.44 -0.74 -10.91
CA ASN A 41 -0.32 -0.62 -9.67
C ASN A 41 -0.97 0.76 -9.57
N MET A 42 -2.07 0.88 -8.84
CA MET A 42 -2.70 2.15 -8.50
C MET A 42 -2.87 2.19 -6.99
N SER A 43 -2.06 3.00 -6.32
CA SER A 43 -2.08 3.08 -4.86
C SER A 43 -1.35 4.32 -4.37
N ASN A 44 -1.85 4.95 -3.32
CA ASN A 44 -1.13 6.01 -2.61
C ASN A 44 -0.15 5.43 -1.57
N ASN A 45 -0.27 4.14 -1.24
CA ASN A 45 0.67 3.48 -0.35
C ASN A 45 1.90 3.02 -1.13
N ALA A 46 3.02 3.62 -0.83
CA ALA A 46 4.28 3.36 -1.52
C ALA A 46 5.37 3.00 -0.53
N ALA A 47 6.34 2.27 -1.00
CA ALA A 47 7.58 1.97 -0.28
C ALA A 47 8.76 2.39 -1.15
N VAL A 48 9.90 2.53 -0.51
CA VAL A 48 11.16 2.84 -1.20
C VAL A 48 11.83 1.51 -1.57
N ALA A 49 12.25 1.41 -2.82
CA ALA A 49 12.92 0.24 -3.37
C ALA A 49 14.24 0.65 -4.03
N ASP A 50 15.13 -0.31 -4.16
CA ASP A 50 16.41 -0.08 -4.84
C ASP A 50 16.22 0.18 -6.34
N ILE A 51 16.99 1.11 -6.87
CA ILE A 51 17.15 1.34 -8.31
C ILE A 51 18.46 0.66 -8.71
N PRO A 52 18.43 -0.51 -9.34
CA PRO A 52 19.67 -1.21 -9.70
C PRO A 52 20.55 -0.35 -10.59
N GLY A 53 21.83 -0.27 -10.24
CA GLY A 53 22.82 0.51 -10.99
C GLY A 53 22.88 1.99 -10.64
N ASP A 54 22.02 2.48 -9.77
CA ASP A 54 22.05 3.88 -9.32
C ASP A 54 22.73 3.94 -7.95
N ASN A 55 23.99 4.33 -7.93
CA ASN A 55 24.78 4.42 -6.69
C ASN A 55 24.57 5.75 -5.93
N LYS A 56 23.64 6.59 -6.39
CA LYS A 56 23.28 7.82 -5.67
C LYS A 56 22.41 7.45 -4.46
N ALA A 57 22.52 8.23 -3.40
CA ALA A 57 21.79 8.01 -2.16
C ALA A 57 20.30 8.33 -2.29
N GLY A 58 19.62 7.67 -3.23
CA GLY A 58 18.18 7.82 -3.45
C GLY A 58 17.57 6.49 -3.82
N GLY A 59 16.29 6.34 -3.53
CA GLY A 59 15.53 5.15 -3.89
C GLY A 59 14.48 5.47 -4.95
N GLY A 60 13.79 4.44 -5.40
CA GLY A 60 12.63 4.57 -6.26
C GLY A 60 11.36 4.15 -5.54
N GLU A 61 10.22 4.61 -6.04
CA GLU A 61 8.92 4.25 -5.44
C GLU A 61 8.34 2.99 -6.08
N ILE A 62 7.82 2.09 -5.25
CA ILE A 62 6.98 0.96 -5.67
C ILE A 62 5.72 0.91 -4.79
N GLY A 63 4.70 0.20 -5.24
CA GLY A 63 3.51 -0.05 -4.42
C GLY A 63 3.86 -0.88 -3.18
N ARG A 64 3.20 -0.57 -2.06
CA ARG A 64 3.41 -1.26 -0.78
C ARG A 64 3.16 -2.76 -0.90
N ALA A 65 2.19 -3.16 -1.74
CA ALA A 65 1.90 -4.57 -2.00
C ALA A 65 3.12 -5.32 -2.52
N GLN A 66 3.86 -4.74 -3.48
CA GLN A 66 5.03 -5.40 -4.07
C GLN A 66 6.22 -5.42 -3.11
N TRP A 67 6.29 -4.43 -2.21
CA TRP A 67 7.25 -4.46 -1.10
C TRP A 67 6.96 -5.67 -0.19
N LEU A 68 5.69 -5.91 0.18
CA LEU A 68 5.28 -7.08 0.97
C LEU A 68 5.61 -8.38 0.24
N GLN A 69 5.35 -8.43 -1.08
CA GLN A 69 5.64 -9.60 -1.90
C GLN A 69 7.15 -9.87 -2.01
N ALA A 70 7.98 -8.81 -2.01
CA ALA A 70 9.45 -8.96 -1.94
C ALA A 70 9.87 -9.62 -0.62
N ILE A 71 9.27 -9.21 0.51
CA ILE A 71 9.49 -9.85 1.82
C ILE A 71 9.09 -11.33 1.74
N ALA A 72 7.93 -11.61 1.15
CA ALA A 72 7.46 -13.01 0.99
C ALA A 72 8.47 -13.85 0.21
N CYS A 73 9.10 -13.28 -0.80
CA CYS A 73 10.15 -13.93 -1.60
C CYS A 73 11.50 -13.99 -0.86
N GLY A 74 11.69 -13.19 0.18
CA GLY A 74 12.98 -13.07 0.88
C GLY A 74 14.04 -12.32 0.08
N VAL A 75 13.64 -11.30 -0.67
CA VAL A 75 14.53 -10.51 -1.51
C VAL A 75 14.36 -9.02 -1.24
N ALA A 76 15.39 -8.23 -1.55
CA ALA A 76 15.28 -6.77 -1.46
C ALA A 76 14.26 -6.26 -2.48
N PRO A 77 13.42 -5.27 -2.11
CA PRO A 77 12.50 -4.65 -3.07
C PRO A 77 13.28 -3.94 -4.19
N SER A 78 12.78 -4.07 -5.41
CA SER A 78 13.36 -3.43 -6.60
C SER A 78 12.27 -2.70 -7.37
N VAL A 79 12.61 -1.57 -7.98
CA VAL A 79 11.69 -0.80 -8.83
C VAL A 79 11.14 -1.61 -10.00
N HIS A 80 11.85 -2.67 -10.39
CA HIS A 80 11.40 -3.54 -11.48
C HIS A 80 10.28 -4.50 -11.06
N MET A 81 9.96 -4.61 -9.75
CA MET A 81 8.82 -5.41 -9.28
C MET A 81 7.48 -4.71 -9.57
N ASN A 82 7.49 -3.37 -9.68
CA ASN A 82 6.30 -2.58 -10.01
C ASN A 82 6.72 -1.40 -10.91
N PRO A 83 6.93 -1.66 -12.21
CA PRO A 83 7.48 -0.64 -13.10
C PRO A 83 6.59 0.57 -13.33
N VAL A 84 5.26 0.43 -13.19
CA VAL A 84 4.34 1.57 -13.33
C VAL A 84 3.47 1.66 -12.07
N LEU A 85 3.62 2.78 -11.34
CA LEU A 85 2.79 3.07 -10.17
C LEU A 85 2.03 4.38 -10.42
N LEU A 86 0.70 4.32 -10.33
CA LEU A 86 -0.19 5.46 -10.45
C LEU A 86 -0.62 5.89 -9.04
N LYS A 87 -0.37 7.15 -8.69
CA LYS A 87 -0.73 7.70 -7.37
C LYS A 87 -1.81 8.77 -7.55
N PRO A 88 -3.09 8.43 -7.29
CA PRO A 88 -4.17 9.41 -7.43
C PRO A 88 -3.94 10.66 -6.57
N GLN A 89 -3.94 11.85 -7.19
CA GLN A 89 -3.78 13.13 -6.51
C GLN A 89 -5.10 13.91 -6.46
N THR A 90 -5.85 13.87 -7.58
CA THR A 90 -7.15 14.53 -7.69
C THR A 90 -8.18 13.53 -8.23
N ASP A 91 -9.42 13.95 -8.36
CA ASP A 91 -10.48 13.07 -8.90
C ASP A 91 -10.22 12.70 -10.37
N VAL A 92 -9.42 13.48 -11.08
CA VAL A 92 -9.15 13.29 -12.51
C VAL A 92 -7.67 13.17 -12.85
N GLY A 93 -6.79 13.17 -11.84
CA GLY A 93 -5.35 13.17 -12.07
C GLY A 93 -4.57 12.24 -11.17
N ALA A 94 -3.51 11.68 -11.70
CA ALA A 94 -2.60 10.82 -10.95
C ALA A 94 -1.14 11.16 -11.30
N GLN A 95 -0.27 11.11 -10.30
CA GLN A 95 1.17 11.14 -10.53
C GLN A 95 1.60 9.78 -11.08
N VAL A 96 2.32 9.78 -12.18
CA VAL A 96 2.82 8.56 -12.84
C VAL A 96 4.28 8.35 -12.44
N ILE A 97 4.55 7.22 -11.80
CA ILE A 97 5.90 6.79 -11.43
C ILE A 97 6.28 5.65 -12.39
N VAL A 98 7.42 5.76 -13.04
CA VAL A 98 7.93 4.73 -13.96
C VAL A 98 9.30 4.29 -13.46
N GLN A 99 9.42 2.99 -13.20
CA GLN A 99 10.68 2.40 -12.68
C GLN A 99 11.23 3.19 -11.49
N GLY A 100 10.32 3.55 -10.58
CA GLY A 100 10.65 4.22 -9.33
C GLY A 100 10.78 5.75 -9.40
N LYS A 101 10.77 6.34 -10.59
CA LYS A 101 10.97 7.79 -10.77
C LYS A 101 9.71 8.48 -11.30
N VAL A 102 9.50 9.74 -10.90
CA VAL A 102 8.38 10.54 -11.40
C VAL A 102 8.55 10.74 -12.92
N PHE A 103 7.55 10.26 -13.68
CA PHE A 103 7.54 10.36 -15.14
C PHE A 103 6.71 11.56 -15.60
N GLY A 104 5.67 11.93 -14.87
CA GLY A 104 4.82 13.08 -15.16
C GLY A 104 3.52 13.08 -14.35
N UNK A 105 2.78 13.92 -14.49
CA UNK A 105 1.60 14.02 -13.85
C UNK A 105 0.59 13.72 -14.84
N UNK A 106 0.10 13.15 -14.75
CA UNK A 106 -0.77 12.86 -15.51
C UNK A 106 -1.77 13.68 -15.29
N UNK A 107 -1.81 14.41 -15.52
CA UNK A 107 -2.77 15.13 -15.51
C UNK A 107 -3.70 14.54 -16.28
N UNK A 108 -4.22 14.36 -15.88
CA UNK A 108 -5.19 13.82 -16.45
C UNK A 108 -5.70 14.49 -17.54
N GLU A 109 -5.56 15.56 -17.64
CA GLU A 109 -5.93 16.39 -18.78
C GLU A 109 -5.06 16.16 -20.02
N ALA A 110 -4.18 15.21 -19.99
CA ALA A 110 -3.47 14.86 -21.21
C ALA A 110 -4.49 14.48 -22.29
N ARG A 111 -4.48 15.18 -23.39
CA ARG A 111 -5.36 14.90 -24.54
C ARG A 111 -5.20 13.43 -24.94
N ALA A 112 -6.24 12.82 -25.44
CA ALA A 112 -6.25 11.38 -25.78
C ALA A 112 -5.06 10.92 -26.62
N ARG A 113 -4.50 11.79 -27.46
CA ARG A 113 -3.32 11.49 -28.29
C ARG A 113 -2.04 11.38 -27.46
N ASP A 114 -1.85 12.29 -26.51
CA ASP A 114 -0.66 12.30 -25.63
C ASP A 114 -0.66 11.08 -24.71
N TYR A 115 -1.85 10.66 -24.30
CA TYR A 115 -2.05 9.46 -23.48
C TYR A 115 -1.71 8.18 -24.27
N GLN A 116 -2.03 8.12 -25.55
CA GLN A 116 -1.68 6.98 -26.42
C GLN A 116 -0.15 6.83 -26.57
N ALA A 117 0.53 7.96 -26.83
CA ALA A 117 2.01 7.97 -26.92
C ALA A 117 2.65 7.58 -25.57
N MET A 118 2.10 8.06 -24.48
CA MET A 118 2.56 7.71 -23.13
C MET A 118 2.44 6.21 -22.88
N LYS A 119 1.34 5.57 -23.29
CA LYS A 119 1.11 4.14 -23.07
C LYS A 119 2.12 3.23 -23.77
N GLY A 120 2.54 3.57 -24.98
CA GLY A 120 3.62 2.82 -25.64
C GLY A 120 4.86 2.80 -24.75
N ARG A 121 5.26 3.97 -24.27
CA ARG A 121 6.43 4.13 -23.38
C ARG A 121 6.24 3.40 -22.05
N LEU A 122 5.02 3.36 -21.50
CA LEU A 122 4.74 2.62 -20.26
C LEU A 122 4.87 1.11 -20.48
N MET A 123 4.35 0.58 -21.59
CA MET A 123 4.50 -0.84 -21.92
C MET A 123 5.97 -1.21 -22.16
N ASP A 124 6.75 -0.34 -22.83
CA ASP A 124 8.18 -0.57 -23.03
C ASP A 124 8.92 -0.66 -21.68
N ALA A 125 8.58 0.22 -20.71
CA ALA A 125 9.14 0.19 -19.36
C ALA A 125 8.72 -1.08 -18.61
N VAL A 126 7.49 -1.55 -18.82
CA VAL A 126 6.98 -2.81 -18.23
C VAL A 126 7.81 -3.99 -18.77
N LEU A 127 7.99 -4.07 -20.09
CA LEU A 127 8.73 -5.16 -20.71
C LEU A 127 10.23 -5.14 -20.40
N ASP A 128 10.82 -3.95 -20.29
CA ASP A 128 12.21 -3.80 -19.82
C ASP A 128 12.36 -4.35 -18.39
N SER A 129 11.46 -3.95 -17.51
CA SER A 129 11.48 -4.43 -16.11
C SER A 129 11.18 -5.93 -16.02
N TRP A 130 10.31 -6.44 -16.91
CA TRP A 130 10.01 -7.87 -17.02
C TRP A 130 11.28 -8.67 -17.32
N GLY A 131 12.08 -8.22 -18.27
CA GLY A 131 13.36 -8.86 -18.57
C GLY A 131 14.27 -8.91 -17.34
N LYS A 132 14.41 -7.77 -16.67
CA LYS A 132 15.30 -7.61 -15.51
C LYS A 132 14.86 -8.46 -14.30
N ILE A 133 13.56 -8.49 -14.00
CA ILE A 133 13.06 -9.23 -12.83
C ILE A 133 13.23 -10.74 -12.99
N GLY A 134 13.20 -11.22 -14.23
CA GLY A 134 13.40 -12.65 -14.55
C GLY A 134 14.86 -13.12 -14.45
N GLU A 135 15.82 -12.18 -14.41
CA GLU A 135 17.23 -12.57 -14.34
C GLU A 135 17.56 -13.30 -13.04
N GLY A 136 18.08 -14.50 -13.16
CA GLY A 136 18.48 -15.34 -12.02
C GLY A 136 17.32 -15.85 -11.17
N ALA A 137 16.06 -15.69 -11.62
CA ALA A 137 14.90 -16.27 -10.97
C ALA A 137 14.52 -17.61 -11.59
N ASP A 138 13.96 -18.51 -10.78
CA ASP A 138 13.36 -19.76 -11.26
C ASP A 138 11.89 -19.56 -11.62
N LEU A 139 11.21 -18.64 -10.91
CA LEU A 139 9.77 -18.39 -11.04
C LEU A 139 9.46 -16.93 -10.79
N VAL A 140 8.61 -16.34 -11.63
CA VAL A 140 8.03 -15.02 -11.40
C VAL A 140 6.53 -15.19 -11.22
N ILE A 141 5.98 -14.67 -10.10
CA ILE A 141 4.54 -14.68 -9.86
C ILE A 141 4.03 -13.26 -10.10
N VAL A 142 3.14 -13.14 -11.08
CA VAL A 142 2.67 -11.85 -11.58
C VAL A 142 1.29 -11.54 -11.01
N GLU A 143 1.08 -10.29 -10.58
CA GLU A 143 -0.21 -9.79 -10.13
C GLU A 143 -0.82 -8.84 -11.17
N GLY A 144 -2.05 -9.11 -11.59
CA GLY A 144 -2.81 -8.19 -12.43
C GLY A 144 -3.50 -7.09 -11.61
N ALA A 145 -4.08 -6.11 -12.29
CA ALA A 145 -4.78 -4.99 -11.68
C ALA A 145 -6.25 -4.95 -12.13
N GLY A 146 -7.18 -4.89 -11.17
CA GLY A 146 -8.62 -4.90 -11.48
C GLY A 146 -9.04 -6.22 -12.11
N SER A 147 -9.71 -6.15 -13.28
CA SER A 147 -10.29 -7.32 -13.96
C SER A 147 -9.95 -7.33 -15.46
N PRO A 148 -9.60 -8.49 -16.04
CA PRO A 148 -9.45 -8.60 -17.49
C PRO A 148 -10.80 -8.44 -18.22
N ALA A 149 -11.92 -8.55 -17.51
CA ALA A 149 -13.26 -8.39 -18.07
C ALA A 149 -13.60 -6.95 -18.44
N GLU A 150 -12.75 -5.98 -18.11
CA GLU A 150 -12.92 -4.59 -18.55
C GLU A 150 -12.45 -4.44 -20.01
N ILE A 151 -13.14 -5.13 -20.92
CA ILE A 151 -12.77 -5.21 -22.34
C ILE A 151 -12.76 -3.86 -23.06
N ASN A 152 -13.52 -2.89 -22.57
CA ASN A 152 -13.50 -1.50 -23.03
C ASN A 152 -12.12 -0.83 -22.82
N LEU A 153 -11.32 -1.35 -21.88
CA LEU A 153 -9.98 -0.85 -21.60
C LEU A 153 -8.87 -1.69 -22.25
N ARG A 154 -9.22 -2.82 -22.92
CA ARG A 154 -8.27 -3.81 -23.41
C ARG A 154 -7.18 -3.23 -24.33
N SER A 155 -7.55 -2.32 -25.23
CA SER A 155 -6.59 -1.69 -26.17
C SER A 155 -5.53 -0.85 -25.43
N ARG A 156 -5.80 -0.53 -24.17
CA ARG A 156 -4.94 0.32 -23.35
C ARG A 156 -4.34 -0.43 -22.15
N ASP A 157 -4.58 -1.72 -22.08
CA ASP A 157 -4.19 -2.54 -20.93
C ASP A 157 -2.69 -2.85 -20.96
N ILE A 158 -2.00 -2.47 -19.89
CA ILE A 158 -0.60 -2.83 -19.63
C ILE A 158 -0.47 -3.70 -18.37
N ALA A 159 -1.60 -4.05 -17.74
CA ALA A 159 -1.64 -4.65 -16.41
C ALA A 159 -2.20 -6.06 -16.36
N ASN A 160 -3.06 -6.42 -17.33
CA ASN A 160 -3.74 -7.71 -17.35
C ASN A 160 -3.43 -8.45 -18.66
N MET A 161 -4.44 -8.63 -19.52
CA MET A 161 -4.26 -9.39 -20.77
C MET A 161 -3.29 -8.70 -21.76
N GLY A 162 -3.22 -7.35 -21.71
CA GLY A 162 -2.27 -6.62 -22.53
C GLY A 162 -0.81 -6.94 -22.21
N PHE A 163 -0.51 -7.20 -20.94
CA PHE A 163 0.79 -7.72 -20.53
C PHE A 163 0.88 -9.23 -20.77
N ALA A 164 -0.10 -10.01 -20.30
CA ALA A 164 -0.05 -11.47 -20.34
C ALA A 164 0.19 -12.03 -21.76
N THR A 165 -0.51 -11.47 -22.75
CA THR A 165 -0.36 -11.90 -24.16
C THR A 165 1.01 -11.53 -24.73
N ARG A 166 1.55 -10.36 -24.39
CA ARG A 166 2.86 -9.92 -24.91
C ARG A 166 4.03 -10.69 -24.27
N ALA A 167 3.90 -10.98 -22.99
CA ALA A 167 4.95 -11.68 -22.24
C ALA A 167 4.78 -13.21 -22.26
N ASP A 168 3.72 -13.70 -22.89
CA ASP A 168 3.32 -15.12 -22.96
C ASP A 168 3.24 -15.77 -21.56
N VAL A 169 2.54 -15.10 -20.62
CA VAL A 169 2.41 -15.56 -19.23
C VAL A 169 1.01 -16.15 -19.02
N PRO A 170 0.90 -17.45 -18.66
CA PRO A 170 -0.41 -18.07 -18.40
C PRO A 170 -1.07 -17.43 -17.15
N VAL A 171 -2.41 -17.40 -17.16
CA VAL A 171 -3.21 -16.68 -16.18
C VAL A 171 -4.09 -17.65 -15.39
N VAL A 172 -4.08 -17.49 -14.06
CA VAL A 172 -5.07 -18.09 -13.15
C VAL A 172 -6.04 -16.98 -12.72
N LEU A 173 -7.33 -17.19 -12.97
CA LEU A 173 -8.37 -16.21 -12.62
C LEU A 173 -8.79 -16.40 -11.16
N VAL A 174 -8.90 -15.31 -10.41
CA VAL A 174 -9.31 -15.30 -9.00
C VAL A 174 -10.74 -14.80 -8.88
N GLY A 175 -11.64 -15.65 -8.39
CA GLY A 175 -13.02 -15.29 -8.09
C GLY A 175 -13.22 -14.98 -6.61
N ASP A 176 -13.93 -13.92 -6.26
CA ASP A 176 -14.26 -13.54 -4.88
C ASP A 176 -15.68 -14.02 -4.56
N ILE A 177 -15.81 -14.97 -3.63
CA ILE A 177 -17.12 -15.51 -3.28
C ILE A 177 -17.81 -14.69 -2.17
N ASP A 178 -17.08 -13.91 -1.39
CA ASP A 178 -17.63 -13.14 -0.26
C ASP A 178 -18.65 -12.10 -0.69
N ARG A 179 -18.52 -11.59 -1.92
CA ARG A 179 -19.44 -10.58 -2.48
C ARG A 179 -20.71 -11.20 -3.12
N GLY A 180 -20.73 -12.53 -3.27
CA GLY A 180 -21.79 -13.22 -3.99
C GLY A 180 -21.62 -13.16 -5.51
N GLY A 181 -22.30 -14.04 -6.23
CA GLY A 181 -22.31 -14.06 -7.69
C GLY A 181 -21.01 -14.53 -8.34
N VAL A 182 -20.14 -15.26 -7.64
CA VAL A 182 -18.82 -15.66 -8.16
C VAL A 182 -18.94 -16.54 -9.40
N ILE A 183 -19.95 -17.44 -9.50
CA ILE A 183 -20.19 -18.28 -10.69
C ILE A 183 -20.43 -17.36 -11.91
N ALA A 184 -21.31 -16.37 -11.75
CA ALA A 184 -21.61 -15.44 -12.83
C ALA A 184 -20.38 -14.61 -13.21
N SER A 185 -19.57 -14.20 -12.22
CA SER A 185 -18.36 -13.38 -12.48
C SER A 185 -17.31 -14.17 -13.28
N VAL A 186 -17.07 -15.44 -12.93
CA VAL A 186 -16.10 -16.26 -13.66
C VAL A 186 -16.64 -16.63 -15.05
N ALA A 187 -17.89 -17.10 -15.14
CA ALA A 187 -18.52 -17.46 -16.43
C ALA A 187 -18.67 -16.23 -17.35
N GLY A 188 -19.03 -15.08 -16.76
CA GLY A 188 -19.14 -13.82 -17.52
C GLY A 188 -17.78 -13.37 -18.06
N THR A 189 -16.72 -13.51 -17.28
CA THR A 189 -15.35 -13.22 -17.73
C THR A 189 -15.00 -14.10 -18.94
N HIS A 190 -15.29 -15.41 -18.85
CA HIS A 190 -15.05 -16.35 -19.94
C HIS A 190 -15.83 -15.92 -21.21
N LEU A 191 -17.09 -15.55 -21.05
CA LEU A 191 -17.97 -15.22 -22.17
C LEU A 191 -17.52 -13.97 -22.93
N ILE A 192 -17.10 -12.91 -22.18
CA ILE A 192 -16.85 -11.60 -22.81
C ILE A 192 -15.41 -11.43 -23.31
N LEU A 193 -14.45 -12.20 -22.80
CA LEU A 193 -13.07 -12.11 -23.26
C LEU A 193 -12.93 -12.54 -24.73
N PRO A 194 -12.14 -11.79 -25.54
CA PRO A 194 -11.72 -12.26 -26.86
C PRO A 194 -11.01 -13.61 -26.76
N GLU A 195 -11.09 -14.41 -27.81
CA GLU A 195 -10.50 -15.76 -27.81
C GLU A 195 -9.00 -15.76 -27.51
N GLU A 196 -8.25 -14.81 -28.04
CA GLU A 196 -6.80 -14.68 -27.79
C GLU A 196 -6.49 -14.49 -26.30
N ASP A 197 -7.28 -13.69 -25.59
CA ASP A 197 -7.12 -13.46 -24.16
C ASP A 197 -7.60 -14.66 -23.35
N ARG A 198 -8.72 -15.24 -23.75
CA ARG A 198 -9.32 -16.40 -23.08
C ARG A 198 -8.36 -17.60 -23.07
N ARG A 199 -7.56 -17.78 -24.12
CA ARG A 199 -6.56 -18.86 -24.23
C ARG A 199 -5.41 -18.71 -23.24
N MET A 200 -5.18 -17.49 -22.71
CA MET A 200 -4.16 -17.29 -21.68
C MET A 200 -4.60 -17.84 -20.32
N ILE A 201 -5.92 -17.97 -20.09
CA ILE A 201 -6.44 -18.41 -18.79
C ILE A 201 -6.39 -19.95 -18.74
N VAL A 202 -5.53 -20.47 -17.86
CA VAL A 202 -5.29 -21.90 -17.68
C VAL A 202 -6.19 -22.52 -16.60
N GLY A 203 -6.96 -21.71 -15.88
CA GLY A 203 -7.89 -22.15 -14.85
C GLY A 203 -8.20 -21.03 -13.88
N TYR A 204 -8.87 -21.38 -12.80
CA TYR A 204 -9.30 -20.41 -11.81
C TYR A 204 -9.15 -20.94 -10.39
N LEU A 205 -9.23 -20.03 -9.41
CA LEU A 205 -9.39 -20.36 -8.01
C LEU A 205 -10.46 -19.46 -7.40
N ILE A 206 -11.06 -19.91 -6.30
CA ILE A 206 -12.07 -19.15 -5.56
C ILE A 206 -11.44 -18.70 -4.24
N ASN A 207 -11.64 -17.45 -3.87
CA ASN A 207 -11.05 -16.86 -2.67
C ASN A 207 -12.13 -16.34 -1.71
N LYS A 208 -11.76 -16.21 -0.45
CA LYS A 208 -12.55 -15.64 0.65
C LYS A 208 -13.78 -16.48 1.02
N PHE A 209 -13.69 -17.79 0.94
CA PHE A 209 -14.78 -18.68 1.31
C PHE A 209 -14.97 -18.67 2.84
N ARG A 210 -16.22 -18.54 3.29
CA ARG A 210 -16.56 -18.61 4.72
C ARG A 210 -17.25 -19.92 5.02
N GLY A 211 -16.72 -20.66 5.96
CA GLY A 211 -17.26 -21.95 6.37
C GLY A 211 -16.56 -23.13 5.70
N ASP A 212 -17.28 -24.22 5.51
CA ASP A 212 -16.76 -25.44 4.92
C ASP A 212 -16.65 -25.33 3.39
N VAL A 213 -15.44 -25.34 2.87
CA VAL A 213 -15.18 -25.15 1.43
C VAL A 213 -15.84 -26.21 0.55
N SER A 214 -16.09 -27.42 1.09
CA SER A 214 -16.73 -28.50 0.32
C SER A 214 -18.18 -28.16 -0.10
N LEU A 215 -18.80 -27.20 0.57
CA LEU A 215 -20.14 -26.71 0.19
C LEU A 215 -20.16 -26.04 -1.19
N PHE A 216 -18.97 -25.74 -1.76
CA PHE A 216 -18.89 -25.09 -3.07
C PHE A 216 -18.59 -26.08 -4.22
N ASP A 217 -18.59 -27.40 -3.96
CA ASP A 217 -18.30 -28.41 -5.01
C ASP A 217 -19.25 -28.31 -6.21
N ASP A 218 -20.56 -28.08 -5.96
CA ASP A 218 -21.53 -27.87 -7.05
C ASP A 218 -21.25 -26.57 -7.84
N GLY A 219 -20.75 -25.55 -7.15
CA GLY A 219 -20.33 -24.30 -7.76
C GLY A 219 -19.15 -24.52 -8.71
N ILE A 220 -18.15 -25.33 -8.27
CA ILE A 220 -17.00 -25.69 -9.10
C ILE A 220 -17.49 -26.41 -10.37
N ARG A 221 -18.33 -27.46 -10.21
CA ARG A 221 -18.89 -28.20 -11.36
C ARG A 221 -19.63 -27.28 -12.33
N SER A 222 -20.36 -26.31 -11.79
CA SER A 222 -21.10 -25.33 -12.62
C SER A 222 -20.15 -24.44 -13.42
N ILE A 223 -19.11 -23.90 -12.78
CA ILE A 223 -18.13 -23.04 -13.45
C ILE A 223 -17.40 -23.84 -14.56
N GLU A 224 -16.94 -25.06 -14.23
CA GLU A 224 -16.25 -25.92 -15.20
C GLU A 224 -17.14 -26.24 -16.40
N LYS A 225 -18.43 -26.49 -16.16
CA LYS A 225 -19.40 -26.73 -17.25
C LYS A 225 -19.54 -25.52 -18.18
N PHE A 226 -19.55 -24.29 -17.62
CA PHE A 226 -19.71 -23.07 -18.44
C PHE A 226 -18.42 -22.65 -19.15
N THR A 227 -17.26 -22.92 -18.55
CA THR A 227 -16.00 -22.34 -19.02
C THR A 227 -15.01 -23.35 -19.59
N GLY A 228 -15.09 -24.59 -19.16
CA GLY A 228 -14.05 -25.59 -19.43
C GLY A 228 -12.76 -25.34 -18.65
N TRP A 229 -12.70 -24.33 -17.80
CA TRP A 229 -11.51 -24.01 -17.00
C TRP A 229 -11.45 -24.89 -15.76
N ARG A 230 -10.26 -25.38 -15.44
CA ARG A 230 -9.96 -26.16 -14.24
C ARG A 230 -9.99 -25.30 -12.99
N CYS A 231 -10.57 -25.79 -11.91
CA CYS A 231 -10.46 -25.17 -10.58
C CYS A 231 -9.16 -25.61 -9.89
N PHE A 232 -8.35 -24.68 -9.40
CA PHE A 232 -7.15 -24.99 -8.63
C PHE A 232 -7.41 -25.08 -7.13
N GLY A 233 -8.62 -24.75 -6.69
CA GLY A 233 -9.04 -24.87 -5.30
C GLY A 233 -9.87 -23.70 -4.81
N VAL A 234 -10.33 -23.84 -3.56
CA VAL A 234 -11.17 -22.84 -2.88
C VAL A 234 -10.44 -22.42 -1.59
N VAL A 235 -10.03 -21.17 -1.53
CA VAL A 235 -9.27 -20.61 -0.40
C VAL A 235 -10.26 -20.07 0.63
N PRO A 236 -10.16 -20.49 1.91
CA PRO A 236 -11.02 -19.95 2.95
C PRO A 236 -10.64 -18.52 3.30
N TRP A 237 -11.44 -17.89 4.16
CA TRP A 237 -11.12 -16.55 4.67
C TRP A 237 -9.82 -16.61 5.50
N LEU A 238 -8.77 -16.05 4.95
CA LEU A 238 -7.41 -16.10 5.52
C LEU A 238 -7.30 -15.14 6.71
N LYS A 239 -7.41 -15.66 7.93
CA LYS A 239 -7.31 -14.83 9.15
C LYS A 239 -5.94 -14.16 9.29
N ALA A 240 -4.88 -14.86 8.88
CA ALA A 240 -3.52 -14.32 8.95
C ALA A 240 -3.33 -13.08 8.08
N ALA A 241 -4.12 -12.94 6.99
CA ALA A 241 -4.04 -11.76 6.12
C ALA A 241 -4.30 -10.45 6.85
N ALA A 242 -5.08 -10.47 7.94
CA ALA A 242 -5.37 -9.26 8.72
C ALA A 242 -4.13 -8.71 9.47
N ARG A 243 -3.07 -9.52 9.61
CA ARG A 243 -1.80 -9.11 10.23
C ARG A 243 -0.76 -8.62 9.22
N LEU A 244 -1.09 -8.70 7.92
CA LEU A 244 -0.21 -8.20 6.86
C LEU A 244 -0.51 -6.73 6.56
N PRO A 245 0.50 -5.95 6.16
CA PRO A 245 0.27 -4.55 5.74
C PRO A 245 -0.80 -4.45 4.65
N SER A 246 -1.76 -3.55 4.83
CA SER A 246 -2.86 -3.36 3.90
C SER A 246 -2.44 -2.48 2.71
N GLU A 247 -2.91 -2.83 1.51
CA GLU A 247 -2.62 -2.05 0.30
C GLU A 247 -3.59 -0.89 0.10
N ASP A 248 -4.89 -1.11 0.33
CA ASP A 248 -5.94 -0.16 -0.04
C ASP A 248 -6.64 0.48 1.16
N SER A 249 -6.87 1.79 1.07
CA SER A 249 -7.57 2.56 2.10
C SER A 249 -9.04 2.21 2.23
N VAL A 250 -9.65 1.59 1.23
CA VAL A 250 -11.05 1.13 1.27
C VAL A 250 -11.30 0.15 2.43
N VAL A 251 -10.26 -0.58 2.84
CA VAL A 251 -10.33 -1.49 3.98
C VAL A 251 -10.50 -0.72 5.30
N LEU A 252 -10.00 0.52 5.37
CA LEU A 252 -10.00 1.31 6.61
C LEU A 252 -11.42 1.64 7.11
N GLU A 253 -12.38 1.81 6.19
CA GLU A 253 -13.76 2.14 6.54
C GLU A 253 -14.51 0.96 7.21
N ARG A 254 -13.98 -0.25 7.09
CA ARG A 254 -14.61 -1.48 7.58
C ARG A 254 -14.01 -1.99 8.91
N LEU A 255 -12.94 -1.35 9.38
CA LEU A 255 -12.23 -1.77 10.59
C LEU A 255 -12.76 -1.03 11.81
N ALA A 256 -13.99 -1.35 12.25
CA ALA A 256 -14.48 -0.92 13.55
C ALA A 256 -14.25 -2.05 14.56
N SER A 257 -13.32 -1.87 15.49
CA SER A 257 -13.14 -2.80 16.60
C SER A 257 -14.06 -2.38 17.74
N GLY A 258 -14.79 -3.32 18.29
CA GLY A 258 -15.69 -3.09 19.41
C GLY A 258 -15.08 -3.36 20.78
N GLU A 259 -13.77 -3.60 20.83
CA GLU A 259 -13.07 -3.92 22.08
C GLU A 259 -12.50 -2.67 22.73
N THR A 260 -12.77 -2.46 24.00
CA THR A 260 -12.18 -1.37 24.78
C THR A 260 -10.75 -1.76 25.17
N ARG A 261 -9.77 -1.06 24.62
CA ARG A 261 -8.36 -1.26 24.93
C ARG A 261 -7.82 -0.07 25.75
N ALA A 262 -6.63 -0.22 26.31
CA ALA A 262 -6.08 0.78 27.22
C ALA A 262 -5.76 2.12 26.54
N LEU A 263 -5.39 2.10 25.26
CA LEU A 263 -5.12 3.31 24.48
C LEU A 263 -5.93 3.29 23.18
N LYS A 264 -6.72 4.33 22.97
CA LYS A 264 -7.38 4.57 21.69
C LYS A 264 -6.55 5.57 20.87
N VAL A 265 -6.19 5.19 19.65
CA VAL A 265 -5.47 6.01 18.68
C VAL A 265 -6.45 6.37 17.56
N ALA A 266 -6.78 7.65 17.43
CA ALA A 266 -7.69 8.14 16.39
C ALA A 266 -6.89 8.56 15.16
N VAL A 267 -7.32 8.10 13.98
CA VAL A 267 -6.66 8.40 12.70
C VAL A 267 -7.72 8.92 11.72
N PRO A 268 -7.77 10.22 11.42
CA PRO A 268 -8.72 10.74 10.43
C PRO A 268 -8.41 10.16 9.04
N VAL A 269 -9.44 9.65 8.35
CA VAL A 269 -9.29 9.09 7.00
C VAL A 269 -9.32 10.26 6.00
N LEU A 270 -8.13 10.74 5.66
CA LEU A 270 -7.96 11.83 4.70
C LEU A 270 -8.39 11.39 3.29
N GLY A 271 -8.88 12.32 2.50
CA GLY A 271 -9.34 12.03 1.14
C GLY A 271 -8.26 11.45 0.23
N ARG A 272 -7.01 11.84 0.47
CA ARG A 272 -5.84 11.34 -0.27
C ARG A 272 -4.80 10.74 0.70
N ILE A 273 -5.31 10.02 1.70
CA ILE A 273 -4.46 9.34 2.68
C ILE A 273 -3.39 8.50 1.97
N ALA A 274 -2.17 8.54 2.49
CA ALA A 274 -1.01 7.84 1.93
C ALA A 274 -0.21 7.19 3.06
N ASN A 275 0.35 6.02 2.76
CA ASN A 275 1.26 5.28 3.65
C ASN A 275 0.68 5.05 5.06
N PHE A 276 -0.62 4.71 5.10
CA PHE A 276 -1.31 4.46 6.38
C PHE A 276 -0.84 3.16 7.07
N ASP A 277 -0.04 2.36 6.38
CA ASP A 277 0.66 1.22 6.96
C ASP A 277 1.62 1.62 8.10
N ASP A 278 1.96 2.91 8.23
CA ASP A 278 2.64 3.45 9.42
C ASP A 278 1.93 3.05 10.72
N LEU A 279 0.62 2.84 10.67
CA LEU A 279 -0.21 2.51 11.85
C LEU A 279 -0.27 0.99 12.13
N ASP A 280 0.16 0.14 11.21
CA ASP A 280 0.05 -1.32 11.37
C ASP A 280 0.82 -1.85 12.60
N PRO A 281 2.03 -1.34 12.92
CA PRO A 281 2.70 -1.79 14.15
C PRO A 281 1.94 -1.41 15.43
N LEU A 282 1.21 -0.28 15.42
CA LEU A 282 0.35 0.10 16.56
C LEU A 282 -0.88 -0.81 16.66
N LYS A 283 -1.47 -1.19 15.51
CA LYS A 283 -2.61 -2.14 15.49
C LYS A 283 -2.21 -3.50 16.06
N ALA A 284 -0.96 -3.90 15.89
CA ALA A 284 -0.46 -5.18 16.38
C ALA A 284 -0.35 -5.20 17.93
N GLU A 285 -0.27 -4.04 18.59
CA GLU A 285 -0.14 -3.94 20.04
C GLU A 285 -1.46 -4.33 20.74
N PRO A 286 -1.45 -5.31 21.66
CA PRO A 286 -2.70 -5.78 22.26
C PRO A 286 -3.47 -4.73 23.07
N GLN A 287 -2.79 -3.73 23.60
CA GLN A 287 -3.40 -2.69 24.42
C GLN A 287 -3.82 -1.44 23.62
N VAL A 288 -3.61 -1.45 22.28
CA VAL A 288 -3.86 -0.28 21.42
C VAL A 288 -5.04 -0.59 20.49
N GLU A 289 -6.04 0.30 20.51
CA GLU A 289 -7.14 0.31 19.55
C GLU A 289 -6.89 1.43 18.54
N VAL A 290 -6.61 1.10 17.27
CA VAL A 290 -6.48 2.10 16.21
C VAL A 290 -7.83 2.25 15.53
N VAL A 291 -8.41 3.46 15.63
CA VAL A 291 -9.72 3.80 15.07
C VAL A 291 -9.53 4.74 13.87
N PHE A 292 -9.80 4.23 12.67
CA PHE A 292 -9.86 5.06 11.48
C PHE A 292 -11.20 5.78 11.44
N VAL A 293 -11.16 7.11 11.47
CA VAL A 293 -12.35 7.97 11.58
C VAL A 293 -12.76 8.45 10.18
N PRO A 294 -13.87 7.94 9.62
CA PRO A 294 -14.28 8.34 8.27
C PRO A 294 -14.85 9.76 8.26
N PRO A 295 -14.87 10.42 7.09
CA PRO A 295 -15.50 11.74 6.94
C PRO A 295 -16.92 11.76 7.50
N GLY A 296 -17.28 12.87 8.13
CA GLY A 296 -18.60 13.06 8.75
C GLY A 296 -18.74 12.48 10.16
N LYS A 297 -17.68 11.84 10.69
CA LYS A 297 -17.66 11.36 12.10
C LYS A 297 -16.65 12.19 12.91
N PRO A 298 -16.98 12.55 14.16
CA PRO A 298 -16.03 13.28 15.00
C PRO A 298 -14.88 12.41 15.48
N LEU A 299 -13.75 13.02 15.80
CA LEU A 299 -12.65 12.29 16.45
C LEU A 299 -13.11 11.83 17.84
N PRO A 300 -12.86 10.57 18.23
CA PRO A 300 -13.27 10.05 19.53
C PRO A 300 -12.74 10.92 20.68
N ALA A 301 -13.61 11.37 21.56
CA ALA A 301 -13.25 12.23 22.69
C ALA A 301 -12.35 11.54 23.71
N ASP A 302 -12.40 10.21 23.75
CA ASP A 302 -11.60 9.35 24.64
C ASP A 302 -10.27 8.89 24.00
N ALA A 303 -9.93 9.39 22.81
CA ALA A 303 -8.62 9.09 22.23
C ALA A 303 -7.49 9.66 23.09
N GLY A 304 -6.47 8.86 23.36
CA GLY A 304 -5.24 9.35 24.04
C GLY A 304 -4.20 9.87 23.04
N LEU A 305 -4.31 9.44 21.79
CA LEU A 305 -3.41 9.83 20.71
C LEU A 305 -4.21 10.10 19.44
N VAL A 306 -3.89 11.18 18.74
CA VAL A 306 -4.37 11.42 17.37
C VAL A 306 -3.17 11.32 16.44
N VAL A 307 -3.24 10.49 15.40
CA VAL A 307 -2.20 10.43 14.36
C VAL A 307 -2.78 10.98 13.05
N ILE A 308 -2.18 12.06 12.55
CA ILE A 308 -2.53 12.63 11.24
C ILE A 308 -1.58 11.98 10.23
N PRO A 309 -2.09 11.12 9.34
CA PRO A 309 -1.24 10.34 8.43
C PRO A 309 -0.74 11.15 7.24
N GLY A 310 0.05 10.51 6.39
CA GLY A 310 0.49 11.10 5.13
C GLY A 310 -0.66 11.41 4.18
N SER A 311 -0.42 12.37 3.30
CA SER A 311 -1.38 12.79 2.28
C SER A 311 -0.69 13.02 0.94
N LYS A 312 -1.41 12.77 -0.17
CA LYS A 312 -1.00 13.11 -1.53
C LYS A 312 -1.56 14.46 -1.99
N SER A 313 -2.30 15.15 -1.14
CA SER A 313 -2.84 16.48 -1.41
C SER A 313 -2.97 17.21 -0.07
N THR A 314 -1.83 17.67 0.44
CA THR A 314 -1.75 18.22 1.81
C THR A 314 -2.73 19.36 2.02
N ILE A 315 -2.74 20.37 1.14
CA ILE A 315 -3.66 21.51 1.26
C ILE A 315 -5.11 21.05 1.08
N GLY A 316 -5.37 20.20 0.07
CA GLY A 316 -6.73 19.69 -0.18
C GLY A 316 -7.29 18.92 1.01
N ASP A 317 -6.48 18.06 1.60
CA ASP A 317 -6.90 17.26 2.75
C ASP A 317 -6.99 18.12 4.03
N LEU A 318 -6.16 19.16 4.19
CA LEU A 318 -6.25 20.10 5.30
C LEU A 318 -7.59 20.86 5.27
N LEU A 319 -8.03 21.29 4.08
CA LEU A 319 -9.32 21.95 3.93
C LEU A 319 -10.47 20.99 4.29
N LYS A 320 -10.41 19.74 3.80
CA LYS A 320 -11.39 18.70 4.13
C LYS A 320 -11.38 18.35 5.62
N PHE A 321 -10.19 18.35 6.25
CA PHE A 321 -10.04 18.13 7.70
C PHE A 321 -10.90 19.14 8.46
N ARG A 322 -10.85 20.42 8.05
CA ARG A 322 -11.67 21.50 8.65
C ARG A 322 -13.16 21.33 8.34
N GLU A 323 -13.51 20.99 7.09
CA GLU A 323 -14.90 20.73 6.70
C GLU A 323 -15.56 19.66 7.57
N ASN A 324 -14.78 18.66 7.98
CA ASN A 324 -15.24 17.58 8.86
C ASN A 324 -15.29 17.99 10.34
N GLY A 325 -14.77 19.18 10.69
CA GLY A 325 -14.73 19.66 12.08
C GLY A 325 -13.62 19.03 12.92
N TRP A 326 -12.74 18.26 12.29
CA TRP A 326 -11.65 17.55 13.00
C TRP A 326 -10.64 18.52 13.61
N ASP A 327 -10.49 19.73 13.08
CA ASP A 327 -9.64 20.77 13.65
C ASP A 327 -10.13 21.18 15.06
N ARG A 328 -11.45 21.33 15.22
CA ARG A 328 -12.07 21.63 16.51
C ARG A 328 -11.91 20.48 17.50
N ASP A 329 -12.14 19.27 17.02
CA ASP A 329 -11.96 18.05 17.83
C ASP A 329 -10.51 17.91 18.29
N LEU A 330 -9.56 18.16 17.38
CA LEU A 330 -8.12 18.10 17.65
C LEU A 330 -7.69 19.14 18.67
N LEU A 331 -8.19 20.38 18.56
CA LEU A 331 -7.93 21.42 19.55
C LEU A 331 -8.51 21.05 20.91
N ALA A 332 -9.72 20.47 20.93
CA ALA A 332 -10.32 19.97 22.18
C ALA A 332 -9.49 18.82 22.78
N HIS A 333 -9.00 17.91 21.94
CA HIS A 333 -8.11 16.82 22.36
C HIS A 333 -6.82 17.39 22.99
N ARG A 334 -6.20 18.38 22.36
CA ARG A 334 -4.99 19.03 22.89
C ARG A 334 -5.26 19.75 24.23
N LYS A 335 -6.40 20.42 24.35
CA LYS A 335 -6.79 21.09 25.62
C LYS A 335 -6.93 20.10 26.78
N ARG A 336 -7.31 18.86 26.49
CA ARG A 336 -7.37 17.80 27.50
C ARG A 336 -6.01 17.15 27.76
N GLY A 337 -4.94 17.64 27.12
CA GLY A 337 -3.58 17.13 27.30
C GLY A 337 -3.21 15.96 26.39
N GLY A 338 -4.04 15.68 25.37
CA GLY A 338 -3.84 14.57 24.44
C GLY A 338 -2.60 14.77 23.55
N HIS A 339 -2.07 13.64 23.08
CA HIS A 339 -0.87 13.61 22.23
C HIS A 339 -1.26 13.60 20.73
N VAL A 340 -0.41 14.19 19.90
CA VAL A 340 -0.62 14.26 18.45
C VAL A 340 0.67 13.89 17.72
N VAL A 341 0.57 13.03 16.72
CA VAL A 341 1.69 12.74 15.82
C VAL A 341 1.24 13.06 14.39
N GLY A 342 2.03 13.85 13.66
CA GLY A 342 1.82 14.09 12.23
C GLY A 342 2.95 13.47 11.43
N ILE A 343 2.59 12.68 10.42
CA ILE A 343 3.57 11.98 9.57
C ILE A 343 3.48 12.56 8.15
N CYS A 344 4.60 13.00 7.59
CA CYS A 344 4.72 13.50 6.22
C CYS A 344 3.72 14.64 5.96
N GLY A 345 2.69 14.46 5.14
CA GLY A 345 1.63 15.47 4.95
C GLY A 345 0.95 15.87 6.26
N GLY A 346 0.77 14.91 7.17
CA GLY A 346 0.24 15.18 8.51
C GLY A 346 1.14 16.14 9.32
N PHE A 347 2.46 15.99 9.22
CA PHE A 347 3.41 16.93 9.85
C PHE A 347 3.23 18.34 9.24
N GLN A 348 3.16 18.41 7.91
CA GLN A 348 2.97 19.70 7.23
C GLN A 348 1.68 20.40 7.71
N MET A 349 0.58 19.65 7.89
CA MET A 349 -0.69 20.18 8.38
C MET A 349 -0.61 20.72 9.80
N LEU A 350 0.30 20.17 10.65
CA LEU A 350 0.43 20.62 12.05
C LEU A 350 1.00 22.04 12.19
N GLY A 351 1.65 22.56 11.17
CA GLY A 351 2.28 23.89 11.17
C GLY A 351 1.30 25.05 11.15
N ARG A 352 1.83 26.26 10.98
CA ARG A 352 1.03 27.51 10.85
C ARG A 352 0.50 27.70 9.43
N THR A 353 1.31 27.35 8.43
CA THR A 353 0.99 27.61 7.02
C THR A 353 1.57 26.51 6.14
N VAL A 354 0.82 26.12 5.12
CA VAL A 354 1.31 25.27 4.01
C VAL A 354 1.15 26.08 2.74
N ARG A 355 2.25 26.25 1.98
CA ARG A 355 2.28 26.99 0.72
C ARG A 355 2.68 26.08 -0.43
N ASP A 356 1.99 26.23 -1.55
CA ASP A 356 2.26 25.51 -2.80
C ASP A 356 2.32 26.52 -3.95
N PRO A 357 3.36 27.38 -3.97
CA PRO A 357 3.41 28.50 -4.93
C PRO A 357 3.43 28.04 -6.39
N ASP A 358 3.88 26.83 -6.66
CA ASP A 358 3.98 26.26 -8.01
C ASP A 358 2.78 25.39 -8.39
N GLY A 359 1.80 25.21 -7.48
CA GLY A 359 0.61 24.39 -7.73
C GLY A 359 0.92 22.91 -7.96
N ILE A 360 1.90 22.38 -7.24
CA ILE A 360 2.38 21.01 -7.39
C ILE A 360 1.29 19.99 -7.02
N GLU A 361 0.51 20.30 -5.97
CA GLU A 361 -0.56 19.42 -5.48
C GLU A 361 -1.96 19.86 -5.94
N GLY A 362 -2.09 21.09 -6.47
CA GLY A 362 -3.41 21.58 -6.91
C GLY A 362 -3.45 23.10 -7.15
N SER A 363 -4.67 23.62 -7.25
CA SER A 363 -4.88 25.05 -7.57
C SER A 363 -4.87 25.97 -6.37
N VAL A 364 -4.97 25.45 -5.15
CA VAL A 364 -4.94 26.25 -3.92
C VAL A 364 -3.48 26.41 -3.49
N ILE A 365 -2.96 27.61 -3.58
CA ILE A 365 -1.53 27.89 -3.40
C ILE A 365 -1.11 28.12 -1.94
N GLU A 366 -2.06 28.28 -1.02
CA GLU A 366 -1.75 28.50 0.41
C GLU A 366 -2.94 28.10 1.27
N ALA A 367 -2.68 27.53 2.44
CA ALA A 367 -3.69 27.28 3.47
C ALA A 367 -3.09 27.48 4.86
N GLU A 368 -3.90 28.00 5.77
CA GLU A 368 -3.57 28.08 7.19
C GLU A 368 -3.49 26.64 7.74
N GLY A 369 -2.44 26.30 8.46
CA GLY A 369 -2.24 25.01 9.10
C GLY A 369 -3.05 24.88 10.42
N LEU A 370 -2.83 23.77 11.12
CA LEU A 370 -3.55 23.48 12.38
C LEU A 370 -2.95 24.23 13.59
N GLY A 371 -1.77 24.83 13.43
CA GLY A 371 -1.17 25.71 14.44
C GLY A 371 -0.70 25.02 15.72
N LEU A 372 -0.43 23.72 15.65
CA LEU A 372 0.05 22.95 16.81
C LEU A 372 1.57 22.94 16.91
N LEU A 373 2.27 23.28 15.82
CA LEU A 373 3.72 23.45 15.77
C LEU A 373 4.04 24.83 15.16
N ASP A 374 5.05 25.49 15.70
CA ASP A 374 5.52 26.78 15.18
C ASP A 374 6.46 26.55 14.00
N VAL A 375 5.88 26.08 12.89
CA VAL A 375 6.60 25.81 11.64
C VAL A 375 5.73 26.22 10.43
N GLU A 376 6.39 26.44 9.30
CA GLU A 376 5.74 26.67 8.00
C GLU A 376 6.32 25.71 6.97
N THR A 377 5.48 25.24 6.06
CA THR A 377 5.88 24.36 4.97
C THR A 377 5.73 25.06 3.62
N VAL A 378 6.74 24.93 2.78
CA VAL A 378 6.68 25.35 1.36
C VAL A 378 6.88 24.11 0.51
N MET A 379 5.93 23.83 -0.37
CA MET A 379 6.04 22.72 -1.32
C MET A 379 7.11 23.06 -2.36
N GLU A 380 7.95 22.08 -2.68
CA GLU A 380 9.05 22.21 -3.63
C GLU A 380 8.97 21.06 -4.64
N PRO A 381 9.32 21.31 -5.93
CA PRO A 381 9.21 20.26 -6.96
C PRO A 381 10.11 19.04 -6.74
N GLU A 382 11.22 19.26 -6.05
CA GLU A 382 12.19 18.17 -5.80
C GLU A 382 11.64 17.19 -4.77
N LYS A 383 11.44 15.95 -5.19
CA LYS A 383 10.88 14.90 -4.35
C LYS A 383 11.98 14.11 -3.65
N THR A 384 11.86 14.01 -2.33
CA THR A 384 12.73 13.13 -1.54
C THR A 384 12.15 11.72 -1.57
N VAL A 385 12.96 10.72 -1.97
CA VAL A 385 12.60 9.29 -1.95
C VAL A 385 13.85 8.52 -1.52
N ARG A 386 13.85 8.02 -0.27
CA ARG A 386 15.03 7.28 0.24
C ARG A 386 14.69 6.43 1.45
N ASN A 387 15.38 5.31 1.62
CA ASN A 387 15.42 4.59 2.90
C ASN A 387 16.30 5.36 3.86
N VAL A 388 15.94 5.37 5.15
CA VAL A 388 16.68 6.14 6.15
C VAL A 388 16.96 5.32 7.40
N SER A 389 18.13 5.56 7.97
CA SER A 389 18.47 5.18 9.35
C SER A 389 18.46 6.47 10.16
N ALA A 390 17.80 6.45 11.31
CA ALA A 390 17.59 7.64 12.10
C ALA A 390 17.72 7.31 13.59
N ARG A 391 17.74 8.38 14.39
CA ARG A 391 17.69 8.28 15.84
C ARG A 391 16.65 9.26 16.36
N SER A 392 15.70 8.75 17.12
CA SER A 392 14.68 9.59 17.77
C SER A 392 15.35 10.52 18.77
N VAL A 393 15.07 11.82 18.70
CA VAL A 393 15.62 12.78 19.68
C VAL A 393 14.91 12.68 21.03
N PRO A 394 13.56 12.64 21.11
CA PRO A 394 12.86 12.53 22.40
C PRO A 394 13.21 11.28 23.23
N PHE A 395 13.54 10.18 22.58
CA PHE A 395 13.75 8.90 23.29
C PHE A 395 15.17 8.33 23.16
N ASP A 396 15.99 8.94 22.32
CA ASP A 396 17.38 8.51 22.04
C ASP A 396 17.47 7.05 21.60
N LEU A 397 16.55 6.63 20.69
CA LEU A 397 16.46 5.25 20.20
C LEU A 397 16.62 5.18 18.68
N PRO A 398 17.18 4.09 18.16
CA PRO A 398 17.36 3.94 16.72
C PRO A 398 16.03 3.74 16.02
N LEU A 399 15.93 4.25 14.79
CA LEU A 399 14.79 4.15 13.90
C LEU A 399 15.26 3.70 12.53
N GLU A 400 14.46 2.91 11.85
CA GLU A 400 14.64 2.57 10.45
C GLU A 400 13.32 2.83 9.72
N GLY A 401 13.40 3.44 8.55
CA GLY A 401 12.19 3.76 7.79
C GLY A 401 12.53 4.36 6.44
N TYR A 402 11.68 5.25 5.98
CA TYR A 402 11.88 5.85 4.66
C TYR A 402 11.23 7.23 4.60
N GLU A 403 11.67 8.04 3.64
CA GLU A 403 11.06 9.34 3.32
C GLU A 403 10.53 9.31 1.89
N ILE A 404 9.30 9.77 1.72
CA ILE A 404 8.68 10.03 0.42
C ILE A 404 7.86 11.31 0.57
N HIS A 405 8.44 12.47 0.29
CA HIS A 405 7.73 13.73 0.46
C HIS A 405 8.18 14.81 -0.54
N LEU A 406 7.35 15.83 -0.66
CA LEU A 406 7.63 17.10 -1.33
C LEU A 406 7.62 18.20 -0.27
N GLY A 407 8.37 19.26 -0.52
CA GLY A 407 8.36 20.42 0.33
C GLY A 407 9.35 20.40 1.48
N ARG A 408 9.53 21.57 2.05
CA ARG A 408 10.46 21.84 3.16
C ARG A 408 9.74 22.57 4.29
N THR A 409 9.96 22.11 5.51
CA THR A 409 9.36 22.69 6.72
C THR A 409 10.45 23.38 7.54
N ILE A 410 10.19 24.63 7.93
CA ILE A 410 11.11 25.47 8.71
C ILE A 410 10.32 26.21 9.80
N GLY A 411 11.00 26.59 10.86
CA GLY A 411 10.40 27.41 11.92
C GLY A 411 11.02 27.15 13.28
N PRO A 412 10.59 27.92 14.31
CA PRO A 412 11.18 27.79 15.64
C PRO A 412 11.11 26.39 16.24
N ASP A 413 10.05 25.61 15.98
CA ASP A 413 9.92 24.29 16.59
C ASP A 413 10.85 23.24 15.94
N THR A 414 11.45 23.51 14.75
CA THR A 414 12.48 22.62 14.19
C THR A 414 13.78 22.64 15.02
N LEU A 415 13.94 23.62 15.92
CA LEU A 415 15.05 23.61 16.89
C LEU A 415 14.88 22.52 17.96
N ARG A 416 13.73 21.86 18.00
CA ARG A 416 13.45 20.66 18.79
C ARG A 416 13.10 19.53 17.82
N PRO A 417 14.08 18.97 17.11
CA PRO A 417 13.79 17.97 16.08
C PRO A 417 13.20 16.69 16.69
N SER A 418 12.38 15.99 15.91
CA SER A 418 11.83 14.69 16.32
C SER A 418 12.84 13.55 16.12
N ALA A 419 13.72 13.70 15.13
CA ALA A 419 14.72 12.68 14.81
C ALA A 419 15.98 13.32 14.20
N VAL A 420 17.07 12.56 14.20
CA VAL A 420 18.25 12.83 13.38
C VAL A 420 18.32 11.75 12.32
N ILE A 421 18.13 12.12 11.06
CA ILE A 421 18.09 11.21 9.91
C ILE A 421 19.41 11.33 9.14
N ASN A 422 20.19 10.26 9.09
CA ASN A 422 21.48 10.25 8.39
C ASN A 422 22.38 11.46 8.80
N GLY A 423 22.31 11.85 10.08
CA GLY A 423 23.10 12.96 10.61
C GLY A 423 22.49 14.35 10.44
N VAL A 424 21.30 14.45 9.89
CA VAL A 424 20.59 15.74 9.68
C VAL A 424 19.32 15.77 10.54
N GLU A 425 19.10 16.88 11.23
CA GLU A 425 17.90 17.07 12.07
C GLU A 425 16.63 17.08 11.19
N ASP A 426 15.59 16.37 11.64
CA ASP A 426 14.29 16.27 10.96
C ASP A 426 13.15 16.47 11.95
N GLY A 427 12.07 17.02 11.40
CA GLY A 427 10.80 17.15 12.09
C GLY A 427 10.79 18.24 13.14
N ALA A 428 9.78 18.18 13.99
CA ALA A 428 9.60 19.19 15.06
C ALA A 428 8.83 18.59 16.24
N VAL A 429 9.12 19.07 17.44
CA VAL A 429 8.41 18.69 18.67
C VAL A 429 7.95 19.96 19.38
N SER A 430 6.69 19.98 19.82
CA SER A 430 6.16 21.11 20.60
C SER A 430 6.90 21.29 21.92
N ALA A 431 6.82 22.49 22.49
CA ALA A 431 7.50 22.82 23.73
C ALA A 431 7.10 21.90 24.91
N ASP A 432 5.86 21.38 24.91
CA ASP A 432 5.39 20.44 25.95
C ASP A 432 5.65 18.97 25.62
N GLY A 433 6.30 18.69 24.47
CA GLY A 433 6.65 17.33 24.05
C GLY A 433 5.49 16.47 23.54
N LYS A 434 4.28 17.02 23.44
CA LYS A 434 3.07 16.23 23.15
C LYS A 434 2.62 16.27 21.69
N VAL A 435 3.24 17.12 20.88
CA VAL A 435 2.99 17.15 19.44
C VAL A 435 4.31 16.84 18.74
N ILE A 436 4.31 15.81 17.92
CA ILE A 436 5.50 15.36 17.18
C ILE A 436 5.16 15.37 15.68
N GLY A 437 5.99 16.03 14.89
CA GLY A 437 5.92 16.01 13.44
C GLY A 437 7.19 15.41 12.85
N THR A 438 7.09 14.58 11.81
CA THR A 438 8.24 14.00 11.13
C THR A 438 7.91 13.72 9.66
N TYR A 439 8.93 13.80 8.80
CA TYR A 439 8.81 13.34 7.43
C TYR A 439 9.02 11.81 7.30
N MET A 440 9.58 11.21 8.32
CA MET A 440 9.92 9.79 8.30
C MET A 440 8.68 8.89 8.41
N HIS A 441 8.50 8.01 7.45
CA HIS A 441 7.57 6.88 7.50
C HIS A 441 8.24 5.67 8.17
N GLY A 442 7.44 4.78 8.74
CA GLY A 442 7.93 3.59 9.41
C GLY A 442 8.30 3.81 10.88
N LEU A 443 8.02 4.98 11.43
CA LEU A 443 8.37 5.38 12.80
C LEU A 443 8.03 4.30 13.85
N PHE A 444 6.82 3.76 13.78
CA PHE A 444 6.33 2.76 14.75
C PHE A 444 6.81 1.34 14.45
N GLY A 445 7.48 1.12 13.31
CA GLY A 445 8.07 -0.17 12.98
C GLY A 445 9.28 -0.53 13.85
N ALA A 446 9.93 0.48 14.43
CA ALA A 446 11.03 0.26 15.37
C ALA A 446 10.47 -0.14 16.75
N ASP A 447 10.58 -1.41 17.10
CA ASP A 447 9.94 -1.98 18.30
C ASP A 447 10.37 -1.26 19.60
N GLY A 448 11.65 -0.93 19.72
CA GLY A 448 12.17 -0.19 20.87
C GLY A 448 11.55 1.19 21.00
N PHE A 449 11.48 1.94 19.89
CA PHE A 449 10.85 3.25 19.87
C PHE A 449 9.36 3.12 20.21
N ARG A 450 8.64 2.19 19.53
CA ARG A 450 7.20 2.00 19.74
C ARG A 450 6.92 1.71 21.22
N GLY A 451 7.70 0.81 21.85
CA GLY A 451 7.54 0.49 23.27
C GLY A 451 7.69 1.73 24.15
N ARG A 452 8.79 2.48 23.97
CA ARG A 452 9.05 3.70 24.78
C ARG A 452 8.00 4.81 24.52
N PHE A 453 7.57 4.94 23.28
CA PHE A 453 6.51 5.89 22.94
C PHE A 453 5.20 5.54 23.67
N LEU A 454 4.80 4.26 23.64
CA LEU A 454 3.60 3.81 24.36
C LEU A 454 3.74 4.00 25.88
N GLU A 455 4.92 3.74 26.44
CA GLU A 455 5.19 4.00 27.87
C GLU A 455 5.02 5.48 28.21
N SER A 456 5.42 6.40 27.33
CA SER A 456 5.23 7.84 27.56
C SER A 456 3.75 8.25 27.57
N LEU A 457 2.87 7.39 26.99
CA LEU A 457 1.42 7.56 27.02
C LEU A 457 0.77 6.79 28.18
N GLY A 458 1.57 6.21 29.08
CA GLY A 458 1.09 5.44 30.22
C GLY A 458 0.69 4.00 29.90
N ILE A 459 1.09 3.50 28.72
CA ILE A 459 0.71 2.17 28.26
C ILE A 459 1.96 1.28 28.21
N LYS A 460 1.91 0.15 28.87
CA LYS A 460 2.99 -0.83 28.78
C LYS A 460 2.96 -1.44 27.37
N GLY A 461 4.01 -1.27 26.58
CA GLY A 461 4.14 -1.90 25.29
C GLY A 461 4.11 -3.43 25.40
N GLY A 462 3.55 -4.10 24.40
CA GLY A 462 3.42 -5.56 24.35
C GLY A 462 4.72 -6.31 24.03
N GLY A 463 5.79 -5.61 23.71
CA GLY A 463 7.06 -6.24 23.34
C GLY A 463 6.97 -7.05 22.05
N ILE A 464 6.11 -6.63 21.13
CA ILE A 464 5.90 -7.33 19.87
C ILE A 464 7.08 -7.02 18.93
N ASP A 465 7.65 -8.06 18.33
CA ASP A 465 8.52 -7.94 17.16
C ASP A 465 7.62 -7.90 15.92
N TYR A 466 7.35 -6.68 15.44
CA TYR A 466 6.39 -6.48 14.33
C TYR A 466 6.87 -7.17 13.06
N ARG A 467 8.18 -7.12 12.77
CA ARG A 467 8.73 -7.76 11.58
C ARG A 467 8.53 -9.28 11.63
N ALA A 468 8.79 -9.88 12.78
CA ALA A 468 8.55 -11.33 12.98
C ALA A 468 7.06 -11.67 12.86
N GLU A 469 6.15 -10.78 13.28
CA GLU A 469 4.70 -11.00 13.10
C GLU A 469 4.32 -11.05 11.62
N VAL A 470 4.84 -10.14 10.80
CA VAL A 470 4.60 -10.13 9.35
C VAL A 470 5.14 -11.43 8.72
N GLU A 471 6.36 -11.84 9.11
CA GLU A 471 6.97 -13.09 8.60
C GLU A 471 6.10 -14.31 8.97
N ARG A 472 5.64 -14.39 10.23
CA ARG A 472 4.74 -15.48 10.68
C ARG A 472 3.43 -15.48 9.90
N ALA A 473 2.83 -14.30 9.70
CA ALA A 473 1.57 -14.18 8.96
C ALA A 473 1.74 -14.65 7.50
N LEU A 474 2.86 -14.32 6.86
CA LEU A 474 3.18 -14.79 5.50
C LEU A 474 3.33 -16.33 5.48
N ASP A 475 3.97 -16.89 6.50
CA ASP A 475 4.14 -18.35 6.60
C ASP A 475 2.80 -19.06 6.79
N GLU A 476 1.90 -18.49 7.60
CA GLU A 476 0.54 -19.04 7.81
C GLU A 476 -0.29 -18.94 6.52
N VAL A 477 -0.24 -17.79 5.84
CA VAL A 477 -0.93 -17.63 4.55
C VAL A 477 -0.42 -18.68 3.55
N ALA A 478 0.90 -18.85 3.43
CA ALA A 478 1.45 -19.85 2.52
C ALA A 478 0.97 -21.27 2.84
N ALA A 479 0.97 -21.65 4.13
CA ALA A 479 0.51 -22.97 4.56
C ALA A 479 -0.97 -23.19 4.25
N GLU A 480 -1.81 -22.19 4.47
CA GLU A 480 -3.24 -22.26 4.11
C GLU A 480 -3.41 -22.43 2.59
N LEU A 481 -2.62 -21.70 1.79
CA LEU A 481 -2.70 -21.86 0.32
C LEU A 481 -2.25 -23.24 -0.11
N GLU A 482 -1.19 -23.80 0.47
CA GLU A 482 -0.73 -25.16 0.15
C GLU A 482 -1.75 -26.23 0.55
N THR A 483 -2.57 -25.95 1.57
CA THR A 483 -3.64 -26.88 2.01
C THR A 483 -4.84 -26.85 1.05
N HIS A 484 -5.17 -25.66 0.53
CA HIS A 484 -6.44 -25.45 -0.19
C HIS A 484 -6.30 -25.28 -1.70
N LEU A 485 -5.07 -25.14 -2.23
CA LEU A 485 -4.82 -25.00 -3.66
C LEU A 485 -3.90 -26.10 -4.16
N ASP A 486 -4.10 -26.50 -5.40
CA ASP A 486 -3.15 -27.36 -6.12
C ASP A 486 -1.95 -26.51 -6.58
N CYS A 487 -1.12 -26.12 -5.60
CA CYS A 487 0.06 -25.28 -5.85
C CYS A 487 1.03 -25.92 -6.83
N ASP A 488 1.16 -27.27 -6.80
CA ASP A 488 2.04 -27.99 -7.72
C ASP A 488 1.59 -27.79 -9.16
N ALA A 489 0.27 -27.93 -9.42
CA ALA A 489 -0.27 -27.70 -10.76
C ALA A 489 -0.11 -26.24 -11.18
N ILE A 490 -0.35 -25.29 -10.28
CA ILE A 490 -0.18 -23.86 -10.58
C ILE A 490 1.27 -23.58 -11.01
N PHE A 491 2.26 -24.05 -10.23
CA PHE A 491 3.68 -23.81 -10.55
C PHE A 491 4.15 -24.60 -11.78
N ALA A 492 3.55 -25.76 -12.05
CA ALA A 492 3.89 -26.57 -13.24
C ALA A 492 3.41 -25.90 -14.53
N LEU A 493 2.33 -25.11 -14.47
CA LEU A 493 1.79 -24.39 -15.63
C LEU A 493 2.58 -23.11 -15.96
N ALA A 494 3.47 -22.68 -15.08
CA ALA A 494 4.33 -21.51 -15.33
C ALA A 494 5.26 -21.81 -16.53
N ARG A 495 5.38 -20.86 -17.47
CA ARG A 495 6.21 -21.01 -18.69
C ARG A 495 7.00 -19.74 -19.00
#